data_9f0b6af360a6d7f33090df47d31a6b69
#
_entry.id   9f0b6af360a6d7f33090df47d31a6b69
#
_cell.length_a   1.000
_cell.length_b   1.000
_cell.length_c   1.000
_cell.angle_alpha   90.00
_cell.angle_beta   90.00
_cell.angle_gamma   90.00
#
_symmetry.space_group_name_H-M   'P 1'
#
loop_
_entity.id
_entity.type
_entity.pdbx_description
1 polymer ?
#
loop_
_entity_poly.entity_id
_entity_poly.type
_entity_poly.pdbx_seq_one_letter_code
_entity_poly.pdbx_strand_id
1 'polypeptide(L)'
;MHMIKEGKIKEAKDLRNKGFYRYPMKVENNDAIRIKDGVIKVEHSPTGFMLIKREVILKMIKAYPEMRIDQDQIINGKNEKLPDFWNFFDTQFDPVKHTYTGEDFAFCQRWKDIGGECHAWIMDHITHIGEHQYTGRFADELIKTD
;
A
#
# COMPACT_ATOMS: atom_id res chain seq x y z
N MET A 1 15.11 2.55 -18.98
CA MET A 1 15.34 1.56 -17.91
C MET A 1 16.55 2.05 -17.11
N HIS A 2 16.31 2.79 -16.01
CA HIS A 2 17.42 3.28 -15.17
C HIS A 2 17.64 2.28 -14.04
N MET A 3 18.77 1.58 -14.09
CA MET A 3 19.25 0.80 -12.94
C MET A 3 19.93 1.76 -11.97
N ILE A 4 19.47 1.77 -10.74
CA ILE A 4 20.13 2.52 -9.66
C ILE A 4 21.43 1.78 -9.32
N LYS A 5 22.59 2.43 -9.46
CA LYS A 5 23.88 1.85 -9.08
C LYS A 5 23.97 1.72 -7.56
N GLU A 6 24.66 0.68 -7.09
CA GLU A 6 24.81 0.29 -5.68
C GLU A 6 25.17 1.44 -4.70
N GLY A 7 26.01 2.39 -5.12
CA GLY A 7 26.35 3.58 -4.34
C GLY A 7 25.18 4.52 -4.05
N LYS A 8 24.23 4.65 -5.00
CA LYS A 8 23.05 5.51 -4.83
C LYS A 8 22.03 4.92 -3.85
N ILE A 9 22.00 3.58 -3.70
CA ILE A 9 21.16 2.91 -2.70
C ILE A 9 21.64 3.17 -1.28
N LYS A 10 22.95 3.19 -1.06
CA LYS A 10 23.55 3.47 0.26
C LYS A 10 23.25 4.90 0.71
N GLU A 11 23.41 5.88 -0.18
CA GLU A 11 23.08 7.28 0.10
C GLU A 11 21.57 7.51 0.34
N ALA A 12 20.69 6.81 -0.39
CA ALA A 12 19.25 6.85 -0.14
C ALA A 12 18.87 6.25 1.24
N LYS A 13 19.57 5.19 1.67
CA LYS A 13 19.43 4.65 3.03
C LYS A 13 19.91 5.65 4.09
N ASP A 14 21.01 6.37 3.84
CA ASP A 14 21.54 7.36 4.75
C ASP A 14 20.65 8.61 4.86
N LEU A 15 20.00 9.04 3.77
CA LEU A 15 19.01 10.11 3.77
C LEU A 15 17.71 9.70 4.50
N ARG A 16 17.27 8.45 4.34
CA ARG A 16 16.15 7.89 5.14
C ARG A 16 16.45 7.93 6.64
N ASN A 17 17.67 7.62 7.04
CA ASN A 17 18.11 7.64 8.44
C ASN A 17 18.22 9.06 9.01
N LYS A 18 18.31 10.09 8.16
CA LYS A 18 18.37 11.50 8.55
C LYS A 18 17.01 12.18 8.72
N GLY A 19 15.90 11.43 8.64
CA GLY A 19 14.55 11.93 8.97
C GLY A 19 13.82 12.65 7.84
N PHE A 20 14.36 12.68 6.63
CA PHE A 20 13.66 13.22 5.47
C PHE A 20 12.68 12.18 4.91
N TYR A 21 11.43 12.54 4.76
CA TYR A 21 10.29 11.85 4.16
C TYR A 21 10.34 10.31 4.19
N ARG A 22 9.62 9.70 5.14
CA ARG A 22 9.36 8.27 5.11
C ARG A 22 8.06 8.02 4.33
N TYR A 23 8.19 7.48 3.13
CA TYR A 23 7.02 6.96 2.43
C TYR A 23 6.64 5.61 3.04
N PRO A 24 5.39 5.43 3.48
CA PRO A 24 4.92 4.16 4.06
C PRO A 24 4.68 3.11 2.97
N MET A 25 5.71 2.83 2.18
CA MET A 25 5.72 1.81 1.14
C MET A 25 6.85 0.82 1.40
N LYS A 26 6.60 -0.44 1.12
CA LYS A 26 7.63 -1.48 1.15
C LYS A 26 7.85 -1.99 -0.27
N VAL A 27 9.06 -1.80 -0.78
CA VAL A 27 9.46 -2.29 -2.10
C VAL A 27 9.86 -3.75 -1.99
N GLU A 28 9.46 -4.57 -2.96
CA GLU A 28 9.65 -6.03 -2.95
C GLU A 28 11.14 -6.43 -2.93
N ASN A 29 11.99 -5.69 -3.61
CA ASN A 29 13.43 -5.91 -3.62
C ASN A 29 14.18 -4.58 -3.58
N ASN A 30 14.89 -4.31 -2.48
CA ASN A 30 15.66 -3.08 -2.31
C ASN A 30 16.91 -3.02 -3.19
N ASP A 31 17.36 -4.15 -3.75
CA ASP A 31 18.61 -4.23 -4.52
C ASP A 31 18.43 -3.94 -6.00
N ALA A 32 17.21 -4.07 -6.53
CA ALA A 32 16.89 -3.79 -7.93
C ALA A 32 15.45 -3.29 -8.11
N ILE A 33 15.25 -1.99 -7.99
CA ILE A 33 13.94 -1.38 -8.30
C ILE A 33 13.85 -1.16 -9.81
N ARG A 34 12.87 -1.81 -10.46
CA ARG A 34 12.57 -1.59 -11.87
C ARG A 34 11.45 -0.59 -11.99
N ILE A 35 11.73 0.53 -12.64
CA ILE A 35 10.71 1.52 -13.00
C ILE A 35 10.29 1.26 -14.44
N LYS A 36 9.00 0.99 -14.65
CA LYS A 36 8.39 0.86 -15.97
C LYS A 36 7.25 1.86 -16.08
N ASP A 37 7.35 2.79 -17.02
CA ASP A 37 6.33 3.80 -17.29
C ASP A 37 5.89 4.59 -16.03
N GLY A 38 6.83 4.91 -15.13
CA GLY A 38 6.56 5.61 -13.88
C GLY A 38 6.00 4.75 -12.75
N VAL A 39 5.91 3.44 -12.94
CA VAL A 39 5.35 2.49 -11.98
C VAL A 39 6.43 1.56 -11.44
N ILE A 40 6.37 1.26 -10.15
CA ILE A 40 7.18 0.21 -9.49
C ILE A 40 6.29 -0.85 -8.85
N LYS A 41 6.80 -2.08 -8.74
CA LYS A 41 6.16 -3.13 -7.95
C LYS A 41 6.51 -2.93 -6.48
N VAL A 42 5.51 -3.07 -5.60
CA VAL A 42 5.65 -2.89 -4.15
C VAL A 42 5.04 -4.07 -3.40
N GLU A 43 5.56 -4.35 -2.21
CA GLU A 43 4.94 -5.35 -1.32
C GLU A 43 3.64 -4.81 -0.72
N HIS A 44 3.68 -3.58 -0.26
CA HIS A 44 2.56 -2.90 0.39
C HIS A 44 2.53 -1.44 -0.02
N SER A 45 1.33 -0.87 -0.07
CA SER A 45 1.07 0.54 -0.36
C SER A 45 0.05 1.08 0.63
N PRO A 46 0.21 2.33 1.08
CA PRO A 46 -0.76 2.99 1.95
C PRO A 46 -2.04 3.34 1.20
N THR A 47 -3.16 3.47 1.93
CA THR A 47 -4.47 3.78 1.36
C THR A 47 -4.73 5.26 1.15
N GLY A 48 -3.82 6.15 1.50
CA GLY A 48 -4.00 7.61 1.34
C GLY A 48 -4.44 8.03 -0.07
N PHE A 49 -3.96 7.30 -1.09
CA PHE A 49 -4.46 7.37 -2.47
C PHE A 49 -4.28 6.01 -3.14
N MET A 50 -5.30 5.15 -3.08
CA MET A 50 -5.25 3.78 -3.61
C MET A 50 -6.32 3.57 -4.67
N LEU A 51 -5.91 3.08 -5.84
CA LEU A 51 -6.81 2.65 -6.90
C LEU A 51 -6.92 1.11 -6.88
N ILE A 52 -8.12 0.60 -6.68
CA ILE A 52 -8.38 -0.84 -6.66
C ILE A 52 -9.28 -1.19 -7.84
N LYS A 53 -8.81 -2.10 -8.69
CA LYS A 53 -9.63 -2.61 -9.79
C LYS A 53 -10.78 -3.44 -9.23
N ARG A 54 -11.98 -3.31 -9.81
CA ARG A 54 -13.14 -4.10 -9.39
C ARG A 54 -12.88 -5.61 -9.40
N GLU A 55 -12.12 -6.11 -10.36
CA GLU A 55 -11.76 -7.53 -10.45
C GLU A 55 -10.97 -8.04 -9.25
N VAL A 56 -10.16 -7.18 -8.58
CA VAL A 56 -9.45 -7.49 -7.33
C VAL A 56 -10.47 -7.83 -6.25
N ILE A 57 -11.45 -6.95 -6.04
CA ILE A 57 -12.50 -7.15 -5.05
C ILE A 57 -13.27 -8.44 -5.34
N LEU A 58 -13.65 -8.68 -6.59
CA LEU A 58 -14.40 -9.90 -6.97
C LEU A 58 -13.59 -11.18 -6.74
N LYS A 59 -12.26 -11.15 -6.94
CA LYS A 59 -11.38 -12.29 -6.64
C LYS A 59 -11.25 -12.49 -5.13
N MET A 60 -11.10 -11.41 -4.36
CA MET A 60 -11.00 -11.47 -2.90
C MET A 60 -12.29 -11.99 -2.26
N ILE A 61 -13.47 -11.61 -2.76
CA ILE A 61 -14.77 -12.16 -2.32
C ILE A 61 -14.80 -13.69 -2.44
N LYS A 62 -14.27 -14.21 -3.54
CA LYS A 62 -14.23 -15.67 -3.77
C LYS A 62 -13.21 -16.37 -2.88
N ALA A 63 -12.08 -15.71 -2.62
CA ALA A 63 -10.98 -16.29 -1.86
C ALA A 63 -11.20 -16.24 -0.34
N TYR A 64 -11.93 -15.23 0.14
CA TYR A 64 -12.15 -14.96 1.57
C TYR A 64 -13.64 -14.81 1.91
N PRO A 65 -14.48 -15.84 1.67
CA PRO A 65 -15.91 -15.77 1.96
C PRO A 65 -16.20 -15.56 3.45
N GLU A 66 -15.29 -15.99 4.34
CA GLU A 66 -15.36 -15.81 5.79
C GLU A 66 -15.23 -14.37 6.25
N MET A 67 -14.70 -13.49 5.39
CA MET A 67 -14.56 -12.06 5.69
C MET A 67 -15.84 -11.26 5.40
N ARG A 68 -16.91 -11.92 4.97
CA ARG A 68 -18.20 -11.29 4.80
C ARG A 68 -18.72 -10.79 6.14
N ILE A 69 -19.20 -9.55 6.15
CA ILE A 69 -19.87 -8.97 7.32
C ILE A 69 -21.38 -9.07 7.14
N ASP A 70 -22.04 -9.72 8.10
CA ASP A 70 -23.49 -9.85 8.17
C ASP A 70 -23.97 -8.92 9.30
N GLN A 71 -24.07 -7.65 8.98
CA GLN A 71 -24.45 -6.62 9.92
C GLN A 71 -25.70 -5.89 9.48
N ASP A 72 -26.62 -5.66 10.43
CA ASP A 72 -27.76 -4.79 10.24
C ASP A 72 -27.35 -3.33 10.48
N GLN A 73 -27.90 -2.42 9.70
CA GLN A 73 -27.76 -0.99 9.92
C GLN A 73 -29.10 -0.27 9.85
N ILE A 74 -29.19 0.87 10.46
CA ILE A 74 -30.40 1.70 10.41
C ILE A 74 -30.28 2.66 9.22
N ILE A 75 -31.09 2.44 8.18
CA ILE A 75 -31.23 3.34 7.05
C ILE A 75 -32.64 3.94 7.11
N ASN A 76 -32.75 5.26 7.16
CA ASN A 76 -34.03 5.97 7.23
C ASN A 76 -34.95 5.46 8.35
N GLY A 77 -34.38 5.09 9.51
CA GLY A 77 -35.13 4.61 10.66
C GLY A 77 -35.59 3.14 10.56
N LYS A 78 -35.16 2.39 9.57
CA LYS A 78 -35.44 0.97 9.40
C LYS A 78 -34.17 0.13 9.50
N ASN A 79 -34.25 -1.02 10.14
CA ASN A 79 -33.19 -2.01 10.13
C ASN A 79 -33.11 -2.66 8.75
N GLU A 80 -32.00 -2.49 8.08
CA GLU A 80 -31.70 -3.10 6.79
C GLU A 80 -30.36 -3.85 6.87
N LYS A 81 -30.29 -5.01 6.22
CA LYS A 81 -29.03 -5.74 6.10
C LYS A 81 -28.11 -5.01 5.13
N LEU A 82 -26.83 -4.88 5.49
CA LEU A 82 -25.80 -4.41 4.56
C LEU A 82 -25.61 -5.47 3.46
N PRO A 83 -25.97 -5.15 2.20
CA PRO A 83 -25.65 -6.05 1.11
C PRO A 83 -24.16 -5.99 0.81
N ASP A 84 -23.57 -7.12 0.45
CA ASP A 84 -22.26 -7.21 -0.17
C ASP A 84 -21.13 -6.44 0.56
N PHE A 85 -20.99 -6.66 1.85
CA PHE A 85 -19.98 -6.03 2.68
C PHE A 85 -18.94 -7.03 3.17
N TRP A 86 -17.64 -6.74 2.91
CA TRP A 86 -16.50 -7.56 3.31
C TRP A 86 -15.44 -6.73 4.04
N ASN A 87 -14.87 -7.29 5.09
CA ASN A 87 -13.83 -6.65 5.92
C ASN A 87 -12.42 -6.89 5.38
N PHE A 88 -12.17 -6.57 4.10
CA PHE A 88 -10.85 -6.77 3.49
C PHE A 88 -9.76 -5.86 4.07
N PHE A 89 -10.15 -4.79 4.74
CA PHE A 89 -9.26 -3.86 5.42
C PHE A 89 -9.16 -4.15 6.94
N ASP A 90 -9.45 -5.39 7.35
CA ASP A 90 -9.20 -5.78 8.73
C ASP A 90 -7.70 -5.87 9.02
N THR A 91 -7.31 -5.36 10.18
CA THR A 91 -5.93 -5.44 10.66
C THR A 91 -5.54 -6.89 10.98
N GLN A 92 -4.24 -7.20 11.00
CA GLN A 92 -3.76 -8.52 11.33
C GLN A 92 -2.81 -8.48 12.51
N PHE A 93 -2.97 -9.43 13.41
CA PHE A 93 -2.02 -9.70 14.50
C PHE A 93 -1.47 -11.12 14.33
N ASP A 94 -0.14 -11.23 14.25
CA ASP A 94 0.56 -12.52 14.25
C ASP A 94 0.94 -12.87 15.70
N PRO A 95 0.26 -13.86 16.33
CA PRO A 95 0.50 -14.20 17.73
C PRO A 95 1.84 -14.92 17.95
N VAL A 96 2.48 -15.45 16.91
CA VAL A 96 3.77 -16.13 16.99
C VAL A 96 4.92 -15.11 16.95
N LYS A 97 4.84 -14.18 16.03
CA LYS A 97 5.85 -13.12 15.86
C LYS A 97 5.59 -11.89 16.72
N HIS A 98 4.43 -11.81 17.38
CA HIS A 98 3.95 -10.63 18.10
C HIS A 98 3.98 -9.35 17.24
N THR A 99 3.64 -9.47 15.94
CA THR A 99 3.64 -8.36 15.00
C THR A 99 2.22 -7.94 14.63
N TYR A 100 2.05 -6.65 14.46
CA TYR A 100 0.80 -6.04 14.02
C TYR A 100 0.96 -5.50 12.61
N THR A 101 -0.03 -5.74 11.76
CA THR A 101 -0.11 -5.22 10.39
C THR A 101 -1.35 -4.34 10.27
N GLY A 102 -1.15 -3.09 9.90
CA GLY A 102 -2.24 -2.14 9.65
C GLY A 102 -3.11 -2.55 8.48
N GLU A 103 -4.28 -1.93 8.38
CA GLU A 103 -5.37 -2.30 7.47
C GLU A 103 -4.98 -2.28 5.99
N ASP A 104 -4.22 -1.28 5.58
CA ASP A 104 -3.75 -1.10 4.21
C ASP A 104 -2.74 -2.17 3.79
N PHE A 105 -1.79 -2.46 4.65
CA PHE A 105 -0.80 -3.51 4.43
C PHE A 105 -1.44 -4.89 4.50
N ALA A 106 -2.40 -5.10 5.39
CA ALA A 106 -3.15 -6.35 5.51
C ALA A 106 -4.00 -6.60 4.24
N PHE A 107 -4.64 -5.57 3.68
CA PHE A 107 -5.32 -5.65 2.39
C PHE A 107 -4.36 -6.08 1.26
N CYS A 108 -3.20 -5.41 1.16
CA CYS A 108 -2.18 -5.75 0.17
C CYS A 108 -1.67 -7.19 0.34
N GLN A 109 -1.47 -7.63 1.59
CA GLN A 109 -1.01 -8.99 1.86
C GLN A 109 -2.06 -10.02 1.43
N ARG A 110 -3.34 -9.85 1.80
CA ARG A 110 -4.43 -10.74 1.35
C ARG A 110 -4.50 -10.83 -0.16
N TRP A 111 -4.35 -9.70 -0.87
CA TRP A 111 -4.34 -9.69 -2.32
C TRP A 111 -3.16 -10.49 -2.90
N LYS A 112 -1.97 -10.38 -2.32
CA LYS A 112 -0.78 -11.13 -2.71
C LYS A 112 -0.90 -12.61 -2.43
N ASP A 113 -1.50 -12.99 -1.31
CA ASP A 113 -1.70 -14.40 -0.90
C ASP A 113 -2.52 -15.19 -1.92
N ILE A 114 -3.35 -14.52 -2.71
CA ILE A 114 -4.12 -15.12 -3.82
C ILE A 114 -3.50 -14.87 -5.21
N GLY A 115 -2.21 -14.50 -5.25
CA GLY A 115 -1.44 -14.34 -6.49
C GLY A 115 -1.56 -12.96 -7.14
N GLY A 116 -2.05 -11.96 -6.40
CA GLY A 116 -2.11 -10.58 -6.87
C GLY A 116 -0.80 -9.81 -6.74
N GLU A 117 -0.74 -8.66 -7.37
CA GLU A 117 0.41 -7.74 -7.31
C GLU A 117 -0.02 -6.34 -6.96
N CYS A 118 0.80 -5.65 -6.15
CA CYS A 118 0.64 -4.25 -5.81
C CYS A 118 1.66 -3.40 -6.56
N HIS A 119 1.23 -2.24 -7.04
CA HIS A 119 2.07 -1.32 -7.78
C HIS A 119 1.89 0.10 -7.25
N ALA A 120 2.94 0.90 -7.34
CA ALA A 120 2.92 2.31 -6.98
C ALA A 120 3.33 3.18 -8.17
N TRP A 121 2.52 4.20 -8.47
CA TRP A 121 2.89 5.31 -9.32
C TRP A 121 3.76 6.28 -8.52
N ILE A 122 4.96 6.60 -9.01
CA ILE A 122 5.97 7.32 -8.23
C ILE A 122 6.38 8.67 -8.82
N MET A 123 5.76 9.07 -9.93
CA MET A 123 6.19 10.25 -10.70
C MET A 123 5.51 11.55 -10.25
N ASP A 124 4.34 11.47 -9.62
CA ASP A 124 3.62 12.66 -9.19
C ASP A 124 3.95 13.06 -7.76
N HIS A 125 3.81 14.35 -7.48
CA HIS A 125 3.90 14.87 -6.12
C HIS A 125 2.60 14.58 -5.38
N ILE A 126 2.74 14.10 -4.15
CA ILE A 126 1.63 13.94 -3.21
C ILE A 126 1.86 14.88 -2.04
N THR A 127 0.83 15.62 -1.65
CA THR A 127 0.86 16.50 -0.49
C THR A 127 -0.02 15.93 0.61
N HIS A 128 0.58 15.63 1.75
CA HIS A 128 -0.14 15.31 2.97
C HIS A 128 -0.34 16.59 3.77
N ILE A 129 -1.60 16.92 4.05
CA ILE A 129 -1.97 18.18 4.72
C ILE A 129 -2.39 17.86 6.17
N GLY A 130 -1.70 18.47 7.13
CA GLY A 130 -1.99 18.45 8.55
C GLY A 130 -1.61 19.81 9.16
N GLU A 131 -1.10 19.83 10.39
CA GLU A 131 -0.50 21.06 10.98
C GLU A 131 0.67 21.58 10.13
N HIS A 132 1.37 20.66 9.46
CA HIS A 132 2.38 20.94 8.45
C HIS A 132 2.00 20.27 7.13
N GLN A 133 2.41 20.91 6.03
CA GLN A 133 2.28 20.31 4.69
C GLN A 133 3.55 19.52 4.37
N TYR A 134 3.36 18.25 4.04
CA TYR A 134 4.43 17.38 3.56
C TYR A 134 4.19 17.11 2.08
N THR A 135 5.01 17.69 1.20
CA THR A 135 4.94 17.48 -0.24
C THR A 135 6.16 16.73 -0.72
N GLY A 136 5.97 15.66 -1.47
CA GLY A 136 7.08 14.88 -2.00
C GLY A 136 6.68 13.99 -3.16
N ARG A 137 7.70 13.52 -3.86
CA ARG A 137 7.58 12.57 -4.96
C ARG A 137 8.55 11.42 -4.72
N PHE A 138 8.07 10.18 -4.67
CA PHE A 138 8.92 9.02 -4.35
C PHE A 138 10.04 8.83 -5.37
N ALA A 139 9.82 9.17 -6.64
CA ALA A 139 10.85 9.12 -7.67
C ALA A 139 12.08 9.98 -7.34
N ASP A 140 11.94 11.09 -6.62
CA ASP A 140 13.07 11.95 -6.24
C ASP A 140 14.01 11.29 -5.24
N GLU A 141 13.53 10.30 -4.48
CA GLU A 141 14.37 9.48 -3.61
C GLU A 141 15.17 8.42 -4.39
N LEU A 142 14.67 8.01 -5.55
CA LEU A 142 15.28 6.97 -6.36
C LEU A 142 16.18 7.55 -7.46
N ILE A 143 15.87 8.75 -7.94
CA ILE A 143 16.55 9.40 -9.06
C ILE A 143 17.29 10.62 -8.49
N LYS A 144 18.52 10.44 -8.03
CA LYS A 144 19.40 11.59 -7.84
C LYS A 144 19.88 12.04 -9.20
N THR A 145 19.47 13.22 -9.63
CA THR A 145 20.13 13.96 -10.71
C THR A 145 21.48 14.42 -10.19
N ASP A 146 22.55 14.03 -10.88
CA ASP A 146 23.91 14.57 -10.70
C ASP A 146 23.92 16.07 -10.98
#